data_79f26e1095d9bb21f4ca35753b2551e3
#
_entry.id   79f26e1095d9bb21f4ca35753b2551e3
#
_cell.length_a   1.000
_cell.length_b   1.000
_cell.length_c   1.000
_cell.angle_alpha   90.00
_cell.angle_beta   90.00
_cell.angle_gamma   90.00
#
_symmetry.space_group_name_H-M   'P 1'
#
loop_
_entity.id
_entity.type
_entity.pdbx_description
1 polymer ?
#
loop_
_entity_poly.entity_id
_entity_poly.type
_entity_poly.pdbx_seq_one_letter_code
_entity_poly.pdbx_strand_id
1 'polypeptide(L)'
;MKKALRKIHLWLSVPTGIIITLVCFSGAMLVFEKEITEAIKPELYFVKEAKGEPIPMQQLMEKVEETLPDSVSISGVTVFADSTRTYQVSLSKPRRASIYVNQYTGEVTGRSERLPFFNTMFHLHRWLLGSSSGVGKLLTGICTLVLVFILITGILMWLTNRNKPLKASLAIHVTKGWGRFWHDLHVAGGIYTTIFLLAMALTGLTWSFSWYRTGFYACFGVESSEKGGAHGDGGNSRGEGRGSHGEGRYSHGDGRNNHGDGRNNHEGKRG
;
A
#
# COMPACT_ATOMS: atom_id res chain seq x y z
N MET A 1 17.25 19.56 32.61
CA MET A 1 16.97 19.01 31.27
C MET A 1 16.86 17.49 31.22
N LYS A 2 17.86 16.67 31.64
CA LYS A 2 17.82 15.20 31.55
C LYS A 2 16.62 14.54 32.28
N LYS A 3 16.25 15.04 33.49
CA LYS A 3 15.07 14.51 34.23
C LYS A 3 13.74 14.79 33.53
N ALA A 4 13.61 15.98 32.91
CA ALA A 4 12.41 16.36 32.18
C ALA A 4 12.27 15.51 30.91
N LEU A 5 13.34 15.38 30.12
CA LEU A 5 13.37 14.57 28.90
C LEU A 5 12.97 13.10 29.16
N ARG A 6 13.50 12.50 30.26
CA ARG A 6 13.15 11.14 30.67
C ARG A 6 11.68 11.02 31.08
N LYS A 7 11.12 12.02 31.80
CA LYS A 7 9.70 12.01 32.13
C LYS A 7 8.82 12.10 30.88
N ILE A 8 9.13 13.01 29.96
CA ILE A 8 8.40 13.16 28.70
C ILE A 8 8.45 11.87 27.90
N HIS A 9 9.64 11.30 27.69
CA HIS A 9 9.81 10.04 26.98
C HIS A 9 8.98 8.91 27.62
N LEU A 10 9.03 8.75 28.94
CA LEU A 10 8.28 7.72 29.65
C LEU A 10 6.77 7.90 29.52
N TRP A 11 6.26 9.11 29.79
CA TRP A 11 4.82 9.39 29.76
C TRP A 11 4.20 9.30 28.38
N LEU A 12 4.98 9.59 27.34
CA LEU A 12 4.54 9.37 25.95
C LEU A 12 4.64 7.91 25.56
N SER A 13 5.69 7.19 25.97
CA SER A 13 5.92 5.82 25.55
C SER A 13 4.93 4.81 26.13
N VAL A 14 4.49 4.98 27.38
CA VAL A 14 3.60 4.00 28.04
C VAL A 14 2.24 3.91 27.35
N PRO A 15 1.47 4.99 27.14
CA PRO A 15 0.15 4.87 26.51
C PRO A 15 0.24 4.54 25.01
N THR A 16 1.23 5.10 24.31
CA THR A 16 1.36 4.84 22.87
C THR A 16 2.03 3.48 22.58
N GLY A 17 2.80 2.95 23.52
CA GLY A 17 3.54 1.68 23.37
C GLY A 17 2.62 0.50 23.09
N ILE A 18 1.46 0.44 23.73
CA ILE A 18 0.48 -0.62 23.51
C ILE A 18 -0.01 -0.57 22.04
N ILE A 19 -0.40 0.62 21.57
CA ILE A 19 -0.91 0.80 20.20
C ILE A 19 0.20 0.50 19.18
N ILE A 20 1.41 1.03 19.39
CA ILE A 20 2.55 0.79 18.50
C ILE A 20 2.93 -0.70 18.48
N THR A 21 2.85 -1.40 19.60
CA THR A 21 3.11 -2.86 19.65
C THR A 21 2.10 -3.62 18.78
N LEU A 22 0.81 -3.28 18.85
CA LEU A 22 -0.22 -3.90 17.99
C LEU A 22 0.00 -3.58 16.52
N VAL A 23 0.37 -2.34 16.19
CA VAL A 23 0.67 -1.92 14.82
C VAL A 23 1.92 -2.64 14.30
N CYS A 24 2.99 -2.73 15.08
CA CYS A 24 4.20 -3.45 14.69
C CYS A 24 3.96 -4.96 14.53
N PHE A 25 3.22 -5.58 15.47
CA PHE A 25 2.86 -6.99 15.39
C PHE A 25 2.06 -7.29 14.11
N SER A 26 1.00 -6.52 13.85
CA SER A 26 0.18 -6.70 12.66
C SER A 26 0.96 -6.46 11.37
N GLY A 27 1.85 -5.46 11.35
CA GLY A 27 2.75 -5.22 10.22
C GLY A 27 3.71 -6.38 9.97
N ALA A 28 4.30 -6.95 11.03
CA ALA A 28 5.17 -8.11 10.93
C ALA A 28 4.42 -9.34 10.36
N MET A 29 3.17 -9.57 10.79
CA MET A 29 2.34 -10.65 10.23
C MET A 29 2.08 -10.44 8.73
N LEU A 30 1.83 -9.21 8.28
CA LEU A 30 1.58 -8.91 6.87
C LEU A 30 2.81 -9.15 5.97
N VAL A 31 4.03 -9.09 6.50
CA VAL A 31 5.25 -9.41 5.75
C VAL A 31 5.24 -10.85 5.27
N PHE A 32 4.71 -11.76 6.08
CA PHE A 32 4.65 -13.20 5.77
C PHE A 32 3.33 -13.62 5.10
N GLU A 33 2.48 -12.66 4.69
CA GLU A 33 1.17 -12.95 4.10
C GLU A 33 1.27 -13.85 2.87
N LYS A 34 2.24 -13.55 1.99
CA LYS A 34 2.43 -14.30 0.74
C LYS A 34 2.86 -15.73 1.02
N GLU A 35 3.91 -15.91 1.78
CA GLU A 35 4.51 -17.22 2.08
C GLU A 35 3.51 -18.12 2.80
N ILE A 36 2.80 -17.58 3.77
CA ILE A 36 1.80 -18.34 4.53
C ILE A 36 0.60 -18.69 3.65
N THR A 37 0.15 -17.77 2.81
CA THR A 37 -1.00 -18.02 1.91
C THR A 37 -0.64 -19.08 0.86
N GLU A 38 0.56 -19.02 0.28
CA GLU A 38 1.07 -20.01 -0.66
C GLU A 38 1.24 -21.40 0.00
N ALA A 39 1.68 -21.44 1.25
CA ALA A 39 1.80 -22.69 2.01
C ALA A 39 0.44 -23.32 2.38
N ILE A 40 -0.59 -22.50 2.63
CA ILE A 40 -1.95 -22.97 2.98
C ILE A 40 -2.73 -23.44 1.73
N LYS A 41 -2.53 -22.77 0.59
CA LYS A 41 -3.26 -23.03 -0.66
C LYS A 41 -2.29 -23.28 -1.84
N PRO A 42 -1.40 -24.28 -1.76
CA PRO A 42 -0.40 -24.50 -2.81
C PRO A 42 -1.05 -24.80 -4.17
N GLU A 43 -2.21 -25.46 -4.19
CA GLU A 43 -2.96 -25.81 -5.40
C GLU A 43 -3.43 -24.57 -6.20
N LEU A 44 -3.54 -23.43 -5.55
CA LEU A 44 -3.92 -22.18 -6.19
C LEU A 44 -2.74 -21.54 -6.94
N TYR A 45 -1.55 -21.63 -6.35
CA TYR A 45 -0.37 -20.89 -6.78
C TYR A 45 0.59 -21.71 -7.65
N PHE A 46 0.51 -23.06 -7.56
CA PHE A 46 1.43 -23.94 -8.26
C PHE A 46 0.68 -24.98 -9.09
N VAL A 47 1.20 -25.24 -10.30
CA VAL A 47 0.70 -26.31 -11.14
C VAL A 47 1.26 -27.65 -10.66
N LYS A 48 0.45 -28.71 -10.66
CA LYS A 48 0.89 -30.05 -10.25
C LYS A 48 1.94 -30.62 -11.20
N GLU A 49 1.82 -30.35 -12.47
CA GLU A 49 2.72 -30.83 -13.51
C GLU A 49 2.97 -29.73 -14.54
N ALA A 50 4.19 -29.25 -14.63
CA ALA A 50 4.62 -28.31 -15.66
C ALA A 50 5.08 -29.11 -16.90
N LYS A 51 4.13 -29.59 -17.69
CA LYS A 51 4.40 -30.37 -18.90
C LYS A 51 3.90 -29.64 -20.14
N GLY A 52 4.76 -29.56 -21.17
CA GLY A 52 4.42 -28.96 -22.45
C GLY A 52 4.79 -27.49 -22.57
N GLU A 53 4.36 -26.87 -23.65
CA GLU A 53 4.47 -25.44 -23.85
C GLU A 53 3.24 -24.72 -23.29
N PRO A 54 3.39 -23.53 -22.66
CA PRO A 54 2.25 -22.74 -22.21
C PRO A 54 1.34 -22.39 -23.39
N ILE A 55 0.04 -22.38 -23.14
CA ILE A 55 -0.96 -21.93 -24.13
C ILE A 55 -0.66 -20.46 -24.49
N PRO A 56 -0.75 -20.09 -25.80
CA PRO A 56 -0.60 -18.70 -26.21
C PRO A 56 -1.49 -17.77 -25.40
N MET A 57 -0.93 -16.63 -24.94
CA MET A 57 -1.59 -15.70 -24.02
C MET A 57 -3.00 -15.31 -24.49
N GLN A 58 -3.16 -15.06 -25.80
CA GLN A 58 -4.45 -14.66 -26.35
C GLN A 58 -5.53 -15.74 -26.15
N GLN A 59 -5.20 -17.01 -26.46
CA GLN A 59 -6.11 -18.12 -26.25
C GLN A 59 -6.42 -18.38 -24.78
N LEU A 60 -5.42 -18.14 -23.91
CA LEU A 60 -5.61 -18.27 -22.47
C LEU A 60 -6.60 -17.21 -21.95
N MET A 61 -6.47 -15.98 -22.48
CA MET A 61 -7.35 -14.87 -22.09
C MET A 61 -8.78 -15.11 -22.56
N GLU A 62 -8.98 -15.57 -23.79
CA GLU A 62 -10.30 -15.92 -24.33
C GLU A 62 -10.98 -16.98 -23.46
N LYS A 63 -10.26 -18.06 -23.10
CA LYS A 63 -10.79 -19.09 -22.19
C LYS A 63 -11.16 -18.55 -20.81
N VAL A 64 -10.38 -17.64 -20.29
CA VAL A 64 -10.65 -17.03 -18.98
C VAL A 64 -11.87 -16.10 -19.07
N GLU A 65 -12.01 -15.31 -20.13
CA GLU A 65 -13.15 -14.44 -20.35
C GLU A 65 -14.46 -15.21 -20.45
N GLU A 66 -14.47 -16.37 -21.08
CA GLU A 66 -15.65 -17.26 -21.14
C GLU A 66 -16.14 -17.73 -19.76
N THR A 67 -15.24 -17.77 -18.76
CA THR A 67 -15.58 -18.19 -17.39
C THR A 67 -16.03 -17.03 -16.51
N LEU A 68 -15.88 -15.78 -16.97
CA LEU A 68 -16.22 -14.60 -16.19
C LEU A 68 -17.64 -14.10 -16.49
N PRO A 69 -18.34 -13.51 -15.51
CA PRO A 69 -19.57 -12.78 -15.75
C PRO A 69 -19.35 -11.57 -16.66
N ASP A 70 -20.32 -11.22 -17.51
CA ASP A 70 -20.28 -10.07 -18.44
C ASP A 70 -19.90 -8.73 -17.79
N SER A 71 -20.14 -8.59 -16.49
CA SER A 71 -19.83 -7.39 -15.71
C SER A 71 -18.38 -7.29 -15.22
N VAL A 72 -17.56 -8.32 -15.47
CA VAL A 72 -16.17 -8.43 -14.99
C VAL A 72 -15.24 -8.55 -16.18
N SER A 73 -14.28 -7.64 -16.30
CA SER A 73 -13.24 -7.67 -17.32
C SER A 73 -11.87 -7.96 -16.73
N ILE A 74 -10.97 -8.46 -17.56
CA ILE A 74 -9.56 -8.64 -17.20
C ILE A 74 -8.88 -7.29 -17.23
N SER A 75 -8.16 -6.95 -16.15
CA SER A 75 -7.41 -5.70 -16.03
C SER A 75 -5.90 -5.87 -16.23
N GLY A 76 -5.39 -7.09 -16.15
CA GLY A 76 -3.98 -7.39 -16.37
C GLY A 76 -3.64 -8.84 -16.06
N VAL A 77 -2.50 -9.29 -16.56
CA VAL A 77 -1.95 -10.62 -16.30
C VAL A 77 -0.54 -10.49 -15.77
N THR A 78 -0.24 -11.23 -14.70
CA THR A 78 1.10 -11.36 -14.17
C THR A 78 1.63 -12.74 -14.49
N VAL A 79 2.72 -12.78 -15.24
CA VAL A 79 3.47 -13.98 -15.59
C VAL A 79 4.68 -14.08 -14.69
N PHE A 80 4.88 -15.22 -14.06
CA PHE A 80 6.03 -15.48 -13.21
C PHE A 80 7.15 -16.15 -13.98
N ALA A 81 8.39 -15.88 -13.62
CA ALA A 81 9.56 -16.54 -14.23
C ALA A 81 9.63 -18.04 -13.90
N ASP A 82 9.03 -18.45 -12.79
CA ASP A 82 8.93 -19.84 -12.37
C ASP A 82 7.78 -20.54 -13.13
N SER A 83 8.12 -21.49 -13.98
CA SER A 83 7.19 -22.25 -14.81
C SER A 83 6.23 -23.14 -14.01
N THR A 84 6.51 -23.39 -12.75
CA THR A 84 5.62 -24.14 -11.85
C THR A 84 4.51 -23.28 -11.26
N ARG A 85 4.60 -21.96 -11.40
CA ARG A 85 3.59 -21.02 -10.88
C ARG A 85 2.48 -20.78 -11.89
N THR A 86 1.26 -20.76 -11.39
CA THR A 86 0.08 -20.37 -12.17
C THR A 86 0.14 -18.89 -12.55
N TYR A 87 -0.43 -18.51 -13.70
CA TYR A 87 -0.58 -17.12 -14.08
C TYR A 87 -1.64 -16.44 -13.23
N GLN A 88 -1.35 -15.21 -12.78
CA GLN A 88 -2.31 -14.42 -12.02
C GLN A 88 -3.00 -13.43 -12.95
N VAL A 89 -4.31 -13.58 -13.10
CA VAL A 89 -5.17 -12.70 -13.89
C VAL A 89 -5.92 -11.77 -12.96
N SER A 90 -5.66 -10.47 -13.07
CA SER A 90 -6.31 -9.44 -12.27
C SER A 90 -7.65 -9.06 -12.89
N LEU A 91 -8.68 -8.94 -12.06
CA LEU A 91 -10.04 -8.63 -12.47
C LEU A 91 -10.41 -7.18 -12.16
N SER A 92 -11.31 -6.61 -12.99
CA SER A 92 -11.83 -5.27 -12.78
C SER A 92 -12.74 -5.18 -11.55
N LYS A 93 -13.47 -6.26 -11.25
CA LYS A 93 -14.40 -6.36 -10.11
C LYS A 93 -14.40 -7.78 -9.51
N PRO A 94 -14.57 -7.89 -8.18
CA PRO A 94 -14.40 -6.82 -7.20
C PRO A 94 -12.96 -6.35 -7.15
N ARG A 95 -12.77 -5.15 -6.61
CA ARG A 95 -11.45 -4.52 -6.53
C ARG A 95 -10.39 -5.44 -5.91
N ARG A 96 -9.24 -5.57 -6.58
CA ARG A 96 -8.13 -6.46 -6.19
C ARG A 96 -8.45 -7.95 -6.25
N ALA A 97 -9.53 -8.35 -6.89
CA ALA A 97 -9.76 -9.75 -7.17
C ALA A 97 -8.78 -10.20 -8.25
N SER A 98 -8.21 -11.38 -8.03
CA SER A 98 -7.40 -12.07 -9.02
C SER A 98 -7.84 -13.53 -9.05
N ILE A 99 -7.76 -14.10 -10.23
CA ILE A 99 -7.89 -15.55 -10.43
C ILE A 99 -6.53 -16.10 -10.84
N TYR A 100 -6.31 -17.34 -10.51
CA TYR A 100 -5.11 -18.06 -10.89
C TYR A 100 -5.47 -19.08 -11.97
N VAL A 101 -4.64 -19.16 -13.00
CA VAL A 101 -4.89 -19.97 -14.18
C VAL A 101 -3.69 -20.84 -14.47
N ASN A 102 -3.89 -22.11 -14.69
CA ASN A 102 -2.88 -23.04 -15.16
C ASN A 102 -2.53 -22.71 -16.62
N GLN A 103 -1.32 -22.25 -16.86
CA GLN A 103 -0.86 -21.84 -18.19
C GLN A 103 -0.76 -22.97 -19.21
N TYR A 104 -0.78 -24.23 -18.77
CA TYR A 104 -0.67 -25.41 -19.65
C TYR A 104 -2.05 -25.95 -20.06
N THR A 105 -3.04 -25.85 -19.20
CA THR A 105 -4.39 -26.40 -19.46
C THR A 105 -5.43 -25.32 -19.75
N GLY A 106 -5.17 -24.08 -19.30
CA GLY A 106 -6.13 -22.98 -19.35
C GLY A 106 -7.21 -23.06 -18.25
N GLU A 107 -7.10 -24.02 -17.33
CA GLU A 107 -8.05 -24.15 -16.24
C GLU A 107 -7.82 -23.08 -15.17
N VAL A 108 -8.92 -22.50 -14.68
CA VAL A 108 -8.91 -21.60 -13.51
C VAL A 108 -8.71 -22.45 -12.26
N THR A 109 -7.54 -22.37 -11.63
CA THR A 109 -7.22 -23.09 -10.39
C THR A 109 -7.98 -22.53 -9.19
N GLY A 110 -8.40 -21.26 -9.26
CA GLY A 110 -9.25 -20.65 -8.25
C GLY A 110 -9.10 -19.15 -8.18
N ARG A 111 -9.81 -18.54 -7.21
CA ARG A 111 -9.81 -17.11 -6.96
C ARG A 111 -8.96 -16.77 -5.76
N SER A 112 -8.14 -15.72 -5.89
CA SER A 112 -7.41 -15.19 -4.76
C SER A 112 -8.34 -14.30 -3.93
N GLU A 113 -8.57 -14.73 -2.71
CA GLU A 113 -9.16 -13.90 -1.68
C GLU A 113 -8.19 -13.81 -0.52
N ARG A 114 -8.01 -12.60 0.00
CA ARG A 114 -7.18 -12.41 1.18
C ARG A 114 -7.75 -13.24 2.32
N LEU A 115 -6.91 -14.05 2.95
CA LEU A 115 -7.31 -14.82 4.12
C LEU A 115 -7.89 -13.90 5.20
N PRO A 116 -8.97 -14.28 5.91
CA PRO A 116 -9.61 -13.45 6.93
C PRO A 116 -8.63 -12.96 8.00
N PHE A 117 -7.65 -13.80 8.38
CA PHE A 117 -6.59 -13.43 9.31
C PHE A 117 -5.78 -12.23 8.80
N PHE A 118 -5.28 -12.27 7.55
CA PHE A 118 -4.50 -11.17 6.99
C PHE A 118 -5.32 -9.93 6.70
N ASN A 119 -6.60 -10.10 6.39
CA ASN A 119 -7.52 -8.98 6.30
C ASN A 119 -7.66 -8.26 7.66
N THR A 120 -7.79 -9.03 8.75
CA THR A 120 -7.82 -8.49 10.11
C THR A 120 -6.51 -7.80 10.46
N MET A 121 -5.36 -8.41 10.15
CA MET A 121 -4.04 -7.81 10.38
C MET A 121 -3.87 -6.50 9.62
N PHE A 122 -4.36 -6.43 8.37
CA PHE A 122 -4.33 -5.22 7.56
C PHE A 122 -5.18 -4.09 8.17
N HIS A 123 -6.39 -4.40 8.62
CA HIS A 123 -7.25 -3.43 9.29
C HIS A 123 -6.67 -2.98 10.62
N LEU A 124 -6.08 -3.90 11.38
CA LEU A 124 -5.40 -3.57 12.64
C LEU A 124 -4.20 -2.65 12.41
N HIS A 125 -3.36 -2.97 11.43
CA HIS A 125 -2.17 -2.20 11.11
C HIS A 125 -2.47 -0.77 10.67
N ARG A 126 -3.48 -0.61 9.82
CA ARG A 126 -3.78 0.71 9.22
C ARG A 126 -4.78 1.54 9.99
N TRP A 127 -5.76 0.90 10.62
CA TRP A 127 -6.93 1.59 11.15
C TRP A 127 -7.37 1.11 12.55
N LEU A 128 -6.53 0.35 13.24
CA LEU A 128 -6.86 -0.25 14.55
C LEU A 128 -8.24 -0.92 14.54
N LEU A 129 -8.51 -1.75 13.52
CA LEU A 129 -9.78 -2.44 13.26
C LEU A 129 -10.95 -1.51 12.89
N GLY A 130 -10.71 -0.22 12.70
CA GLY A 130 -11.71 0.74 12.21
C GLY A 130 -11.82 0.78 10.69
N SER A 131 -12.27 1.91 10.17
CA SER A 131 -12.38 2.21 8.74
C SER A 131 -11.33 3.21 8.26
N SER A 132 -11.17 3.31 6.94
CA SER A 132 -10.20 4.21 6.29
C SER A 132 -10.46 5.71 6.55
N SER A 133 -11.66 6.09 6.96
CA SER A 133 -12.06 7.44 7.33
C SER A 133 -12.36 7.62 8.82
N GLY A 134 -12.18 6.57 9.62
CA GLY A 134 -12.59 6.54 11.02
C GLY A 134 -11.54 7.03 12.02
N VAL A 135 -11.95 7.06 13.28
CA VAL A 135 -11.12 7.44 14.43
C VAL A 135 -9.87 6.57 14.54
N GLY A 136 -9.94 5.28 14.16
CA GLY A 136 -8.80 4.36 14.21
C GLY A 136 -7.64 4.82 13.32
N LYS A 137 -7.92 5.33 12.11
CA LYS A 137 -6.89 5.91 11.23
C LYS A 137 -6.21 7.12 11.86
N LEU A 138 -7.01 8.01 12.45
CA LEU A 138 -6.49 9.20 13.11
C LEU A 138 -5.62 8.83 14.31
N LEU A 139 -6.09 7.88 15.14
CA LEU A 139 -5.36 7.40 16.30
C LEU A 139 -4.03 6.74 15.92
N THR A 140 -4.03 5.88 14.90
CA THR A 140 -2.79 5.29 14.36
C THR A 140 -1.83 6.37 13.89
N GLY A 141 -2.31 7.37 13.15
CA GLY A 141 -1.50 8.50 12.67
C GLY A 141 -0.90 9.32 13.81
N ILE A 142 -1.70 9.67 14.82
CA ILE A 142 -1.23 10.42 16.01
C ILE A 142 -0.19 9.59 16.77
N CYS A 143 -0.45 8.30 17.03
CA CYS A 143 0.51 7.44 17.71
C CYS A 143 1.82 7.29 16.93
N THR A 144 1.76 7.25 15.59
CA THR A 144 2.96 7.22 14.73
C THR A 144 3.74 8.54 14.84
N LEU A 145 3.06 9.68 14.88
CA LEU A 145 3.71 10.98 15.09
C LEU A 145 4.38 11.05 16.46
N VAL A 146 3.69 10.60 17.51
CA VAL A 146 4.25 10.51 18.86
C VAL A 146 5.46 9.56 18.89
N LEU A 147 5.42 8.44 18.14
CA LEU A 147 6.55 7.53 18.02
C LEU A 147 7.80 8.24 17.46
N VAL A 148 7.65 9.11 16.45
CA VAL A 148 8.77 9.91 15.93
C VAL A 148 9.40 10.76 17.05
N PHE A 149 8.59 11.41 17.88
CA PHE A 149 9.09 12.15 19.05
C PHE A 149 9.77 11.25 20.07
N ILE A 150 9.22 10.08 20.34
CA ILE A 150 9.81 9.08 21.26
C ILE A 150 11.19 8.65 20.74
N LEU A 151 11.34 8.36 19.44
CA LEU A 151 12.61 7.98 18.83
C LEU A 151 13.65 9.11 18.94
N ILE A 152 13.27 10.34 18.62
CA ILE A 152 14.15 11.51 18.75
C ILE A 152 14.60 11.70 20.21
N THR A 153 13.66 11.68 21.16
CA THR A 153 13.99 11.83 22.57
C THR A 153 14.86 10.69 23.09
N GLY A 154 14.65 9.47 22.60
CA GLY A 154 15.48 8.30 22.90
C GLY A 154 16.95 8.51 22.46
N ILE A 155 17.15 8.94 21.21
CA ILE A 155 18.50 9.27 20.68
C ILE A 155 19.13 10.39 21.51
N LEU A 156 18.39 11.47 21.79
CA LEU A 156 18.89 12.59 22.59
C LEU A 156 19.32 12.15 24.00
N MET A 157 18.53 11.29 24.65
CA MET A 157 18.88 10.73 25.96
C MET A 157 20.14 9.86 25.89
N TRP A 158 20.28 9.05 24.87
CA TRP A 158 21.45 8.22 24.66
C TRP A 158 22.72 9.07 24.41
N LEU A 159 22.66 10.07 23.53
CA LEU A 159 23.77 10.98 23.24
C LEU A 159 24.18 11.84 24.44
N THR A 160 23.21 12.26 25.25
CA THR A 160 23.49 13.11 26.44
C THR A 160 23.96 12.34 27.64
N ASN A 161 23.94 11.00 27.60
CA ASN A 161 24.40 10.13 28.71
C ASN A 161 25.90 9.91 28.67
N ARG A 162 26.66 10.95 28.96
CA ARG A 162 28.15 10.95 28.91
C ARG A 162 28.83 10.13 30.01
N ASN A 163 28.08 9.54 30.96
CA ASN A 163 28.65 8.82 32.07
C ASN A 163 29.15 7.41 31.72
N LYS A 164 28.92 6.97 30.47
CA LYS A 164 29.38 5.66 29.97
C LYS A 164 29.91 5.83 28.54
N PRO A 165 30.97 5.08 28.17
CA PRO A 165 31.40 5.05 26.78
C PRO A 165 30.24 4.52 25.90
N LEU A 166 30.01 5.13 24.74
CA LEU A 166 28.91 4.79 23.82
C LEU A 166 28.90 3.30 23.49
N LYS A 167 30.05 2.69 23.27
CA LYS A 167 30.18 1.24 23.03
C LYS A 167 29.64 0.39 24.16
N ALA A 168 29.83 0.78 25.44
CA ALA A 168 29.29 0.04 26.58
C ALA A 168 27.75 0.17 26.70
N SER A 169 27.16 1.20 26.11
CA SER A 169 25.70 1.36 26.08
C SER A 169 25.02 0.48 25.03
N LEU A 170 25.77 -0.05 24.06
CA LEU A 170 25.27 -0.93 22.99
C LEU A 170 25.42 -2.41 23.33
N ALA A 171 26.01 -2.74 24.49
CA ALA A 171 26.16 -4.12 24.93
C ALA A 171 24.94 -4.57 25.75
N ILE A 172 24.42 -5.76 25.43
CA ILE A 172 23.31 -6.39 26.15
C ILE A 172 23.89 -7.43 27.13
N HIS A 173 23.64 -7.23 28.41
CA HIS A 173 24.17 -8.12 29.46
C HIS A 173 23.09 -9.14 29.89
N VAL A 174 23.19 -10.35 29.40
CA VAL A 174 22.22 -11.43 29.71
C VAL A 174 22.38 -12.03 31.08
N THR A 175 23.58 -11.90 31.72
CA THR A 175 23.92 -12.55 33.01
C THR A 175 23.73 -11.67 34.24
N LYS A 176 23.37 -10.40 34.08
CA LYS A 176 23.31 -9.43 35.20
C LYS A 176 21.86 -9.20 35.72
N GLY A 177 20.98 -10.21 35.55
CA GLY A 177 19.60 -10.18 36.04
C GLY A 177 18.60 -9.55 35.06
N TRP A 178 17.32 -9.93 35.20
CA TRP A 178 16.22 -9.55 34.27
C TRP A 178 16.01 -8.05 34.11
N GLY A 179 16.07 -7.27 35.17
CA GLY A 179 15.90 -5.83 35.09
C GLY A 179 16.98 -5.16 34.26
N ARG A 180 18.23 -5.63 34.38
CA ARG A 180 19.36 -5.16 33.59
C ARG A 180 19.24 -5.58 32.13
N PHE A 181 18.86 -6.82 31.90
CA PHE A 181 18.62 -7.33 30.54
C PHE A 181 17.61 -6.49 29.76
N TRP A 182 16.42 -6.27 30.34
CA TRP A 182 15.37 -5.48 29.68
C TRP A 182 15.77 -4.03 29.44
N HIS A 183 16.50 -3.43 30.40
CA HIS A 183 17.02 -2.08 30.23
C HIS A 183 18.06 -2.02 29.08
N ASP A 184 19.01 -2.92 29.04
CA ASP A 184 20.05 -2.94 28.02
C ASP A 184 19.43 -3.30 26.65
N LEU A 185 18.48 -4.22 26.59
CA LEU A 185 17.71 -4.56 25.37
C LEU A 185 16.96 -3.34 24.84
N HIS A 186 16.29 -2.57 25.72
CA HIS A 186 15.59 -1.36 25.32
C HIS A 186 16.55 -0.31 24.78
N VAL A 187 17.67 -0.05 25.43
CA VAL A 187 18.63 0.97 25.02
C VAL A 187 19.37 0.55 23.76
N ALA A 188 20.03 -0.61 23.78
CA ALA A 188 20.82 -1.08 22.65
C ALA A 188 19.93 -1.44 21.47
N GLY A 189 18.88 -2.25 21.69
CA GLY A 189 17.92 -2.63 20.67
C GLY A 189 17.22 -1.40 20.06
N GLY A 190 16.81 -0.45 20.93
CA GLY A 190 16.21 0.80 20.49
C GLY A 190 17.12 1.58 19.54
N ILE A 191 18.40 1.71 19.85
CA ILE A 191 19.35 2.43 18.96
C ILE A 191 19.54 1.69 17.63
N TYR A 192 19.73 0.37 17.64
CA TYR A 192 19.89 -0.41 16.40
C TYR A 192 18.66 -0.35 15.50
N THR A 193 17.46 -0.37 16.08
CA THR A 193 16.20 -0.37 15.31
C THR A 193 15.70 1.03 14.97
N THR A 194 16.23 2.08 15.61
CA THR A 194 15.71 3.45 15.47
C THR A 194 15.68 3.93 14.03
N ILE A 195 16.71 3.65 13.23
CA ILE A 195 16.76 4.13 11.85
C ILE A 195 15.66 3.51 10.99
N PHE A 196 15.43 2.21 11.18
CA PHE A 196 14.37 1.48 10.47
C PHE A 196 12.98 1.92 10.93
N LEU A 197 12.77 2.04 12.25
CA LEU A 197 11.50 2.51 12.82
C LEU A 197 11.21 3.95 12.39
N LEU A 198 12.22 4.81 12.35
CA LEU A 198 12.05 6.19 11.88
C LEU A 198 11.66 6.22 10.40
N ALA A 199 12.35 5.47 9.54
CA ALA A 199 12.00 5.39 8.13
C ALA A 199 10.58 4.86 7.92
N MET A 200 10.18 3.79 8.63
CA MET A 200 8.83 3.25 8.57
C MET A 200 7.78 4.23 9.12
N ALA A 201 8.06 4.94 10.21
CA ALA A 201 7.15 5.94 10.77
C ALA A 201 6.96 7.11 9.80
N LEU A 202 8.05 7.66 9.24
CA LEU A 202 7.98 8.77 8.29
C LEU A 202 7.24 8.40 7.01
N THR A 203 7.48 7.22 6.45
CA THR A 203 6.72 6.73 5.29
C THR A 203 5.27 6.41 5.64
N GLY A 204 5.00 5.84 6.82
CA GLY A 204 3.65 5.54 7.31
C GLY A 204 2.78 6.79 7.48
N LEU A 205 3.35 7.90 7.93
CA LEU A 205 2.66 9.17 8.10
C LEU A 205 2.08 9.72 6.79
N THR A 206 2.69 9.41 5.63
CA THR A 206 2.17 9.83 4.31
C THR A 206 0.78 9.27 4.01
N TRP A 207 0.42 8.13 4.61
CA TRP A 207 -0.91 7.51 4.49
C TRP A 207 -1.92 8.04 5.50
N SER A 208 -1.45 8.56 6.61
CA SER A 208 -2.31 9.06 7.67
C SER A 208 -2.77 10.50 7.44
N PHE A 209 -1.85 11.36 6.98
CA PHE A 209 -2.09 12.80 6.86
C PHE A 209 -1.77 13.31 5.44
N SER A 210 -2.75 13.94 4.78
CA SER A 210 -2.57 14.50 3.43
C SER A 210 -1.56 15.66 3.42
N TRP A 211 -1.62 16.56 4.40
CA TRP A 211 -0.68 17.66 4.54
C TRP A 211 0.78 17.19 4.68
N TYR A 212 0.98 16.13 5.47
CA TYR A 212 2.31 15.54 5.64
C TYR A 212 2.81 14.92 4.33
N ARG A 213 1.94 14.19 3.62
CA ARG A 213 2.26 13.58 2.32
C ARG A 213 2.71 14.63 1.31
N THR A 214 1.96 15.75 1.18
CA THR A 214 2.33 16.86 0.28
C THR A 214 3.70 17.42 0.62
N GLY A 215 3.96 17.71 1.90
CA GLY A 215 5.29 18.19 2.34
C GLY A 215 6.40 17.17 2.12
N PHE A 216 6.13 15.89 2.41
CA PHE A 216 7.10 14.82 2.23
C PHE A 216 7.52 14.66 0.76
N TYR A 217 6.56 14.62 -0.18
CA TYR A 217 6.85 14.52 -1.61
C TYR A 217 7.54 15.78 -2.16
N ALA A 218 7.17 16.96 -1.67
CA ALA A 218 7.85 18.21 -2.04
C ALA A 218 9.34 18.21 -1.68
N CYS A 219 9.74 17.59 -0.55
CA CYS A 219 11.14 17.44 -0.17
C CYS A 219 11.94 16.58 -1.17
N PHE A 220 11.27 15.70 -1.93
CA PHE A 220 11.91 14.88 -2.97
C PHE A 220 11.71 15.44 -4.39
N GLY A 221 11.22 16.68 -4.54
CA GLY A 221 11.00 17.32 -5.83
C GLY A 221 9.83 16.72 -6.64
N VAL A 222 8.96 15.95 -6.00
CA VAL A 222 7.76 15.39 -6.63
C VAL A 222 6.58 16.31 -6.33
N GLU A 223 6.08 16.99 -7.36
CA GLU A 223 4.81 17.71 -7.24
C GLU A 223 3.68 16.71 -7.02
N SER A 224 3.08 16.74 -5.84
CA SER A 224 1.82 16.03 -5.61
C SER A 224 0.74 16.76 -6.38
N SER A 225 0.34 16.23 -7.52
CA SER A 225 -0.84 16.71 -8.24
C SER A 225 -2.05 16.56 -7.31
N GLU A 226 -2.43 17.66 -6.69
CA GLU A 226 -3.70 17.79 -5.98
C GLU A 226 -4.85 17.76 -7.01
N LYS A 227 -5.20 16.56 -7.47
CA LYS A 227 -6.58 16.32 -7.89
C LYS A 227 -7.34 15.87 -6.67
N GLY A 228 -8.14 16.83 -6.18
CA GLY A 228 -9.03 16.66 -5.06
C GLY A 228 -9.85 15.39 -5.19
N GLY A 229 -9.95 14.68 -4.09
CA GLY A 229 -10.78 13.51 -3.96
C GLY A 229 -10.49 12.90 -2.61
N ALA A 230 -11.32 13.19 -1.64
CA ALA A 230 -11.61 12.26 -0.58
C ALA A 230 -12.07 10.96 -1.25
N HIS A 231 -11.10 10.14 -1.68
CA HIS A 231 -11.38 8.77 -2.11
C HIS A 231 -10.30 7.88 -1.52
N GLY A 232 -10.76 7.06 -0.61
CA GLY A 232 -10.00 5.97 -0.07
C GLY A 232 -9.41 5.11 -1.18
N ASP A 233 -8.16 4.82 -0.96
CA ASP A 233 -7.44 3.61 -1.30
C ASP A 233 -7.81 2.91 -2.61
N GLY A 234 -7.01 3.16 -3.65
CA GLY A 234 -7.06 2.47 -4.92
C GLY A 234 -6.17 3.07 -5.98
N GLY A 235 -4.85 2.88 -5.80
CA GLY A 235 -3.90 3.20 -6.83
C GLY A 235 -4.17 2.43 -8.11
N ASN A 236 -4.60 3.13 -9.13
CA ASN A 236 -4.51 2.71 -10.52
C ASN A 236 -3.50 3.65 -11.18
N SER A 237 -2.25 3.23 -11.23
CA SER A 237 -1.25 3.87 -12.06
C SER A 237 -1.53 3.49 -13.51
N ARG A 238 -2.38 4.29 -14.17
CA ARG A 238 -2.39 4.35 -15.63
C ARG A 238 -1.12 5.06 -16.06
N GLY A 239 -0.19 4.32 -16.61
CA GLY A 239 0.88 4.85 -17.43
C GLY A 239 0.28 5.45 -18.71
N GLU A 240 0.07 6.76 -18.74
CA GLU A 240 -0.10 7.48 -19.98
C GLU A 240 1.26 7.68 -20.62
N GLY A 241 1.57 6.81 -21.57
CA GLY A 241 2.62 7.02 -22.55
C GLY A 241 2.21 8.21 -23.45
N ARG A 242 2.83 9.36 -23.22
CA ARG A 242 2.75 10.53 -24.07
C ARG A 242 3.67 10.30 -25.29
N GLY A 243 3.07 9.77 -26.36
CA GLY A 243 3.66 9.79 -27.70
C GLY A 243 3.48 11.17 -28.30
N SER A 244 4.57 11.89 -28.46
CA SER A 244 4.68 13.09 -29.29
C SER A 244 4.73 12.68 -30.77
N HIS A 245 3.83 13.19 -31.57
CA HIS A 245 3.99 13.40 -33.01
C HIS A 245 3.19 14.65 -33.32
N GLY A 246 3.79 15.76 -33.77
CA GLY A 246 4.44 15.92 -35.04
C GLY A 246 3.50 16.72 -35.94
N GLU A 247 3.83 18.00 -36.12
CA GLU A 247 3.19 18.98 -36.98
C GLU A 247 2.87 18.43 -38.38
N GLY A 248 1.68 18.78 -38.88
CA GLY A 248 1.29 18.69 -40.29
C GLY A 248 0.29 19.75 -40.62
N ARG A 249 0.80 20.95 -40.95
CA ARG A 249 0.04 22.03 -41.65
C ARG A 249 -0.36 21.52 -43.01
N TYR A 250 -1.63 21.57 -43.36
CA TYR A 250 -2.08 21.88 -44.73
C TYR A 250 -3.33 22.73 -44.65
N SER A 251 -3.19 23.92 -45.29
CA SER A 251 -4.19 24.92 -45.62
C SER A 251 -4.88 24.54 -46.94
N HIS A 252 -6.06 25.04 -47.12
CA HIS A 252 -6.90 25.28 -48.32
C HIS A 252 -8.26 24.60 -48.21
N GLY A 253 -9.34 25.18 -48.45
CA GLY A 253 -9.75 26.37 -49.17
C GLY A 253 -11.26 26.46 -49.16
N ASP A 254 -11.67 27.63 -49.16
CA ASP A 254 -12.85 28.30 -49.73
C ASP A 254 -14.00 27.46 -50.29
N GLY A 255 -15.24 27.85 -49.94
CA GLY A 255 -16.45 27.36 -50.60
C GLY A 255 -17.74 27.97 -50.02
N ARG A 256 -18.05 29.20 -50.43
CA ARG A 256 -19.36 29.88 -50.27
C ARG A 256 -20.52 29.05 -50.82
N ASN A 257 -21.68 29.18 -50.20
CA ASN A 257 -23.00 29.61 -50.70
C ASN A 257 -24.07 29.08 -49.72
N ASN A 258 -24.84 29.91 -49.07
CA ASN A 258 -25.88 30.86 -49.43
C ASN A 258 -27.23 30.20 -49.81
N HIS A 259 -28.28 30.80 -49.27
CA HIS A 259 -29.74 30.61 -49.51
C HIS A 259 -30.37 29.46 -48.68
N GLY A 260 -31.50 29.67 -48.03
CA GLY A 260 -32.49 30.73 -48.02
C GLY A 260 -33.64 30.32 -47.10
N ASP A 261 -34.12 31.29 -46.48
CA ASP A 261 -35.50 31.67 -46.20
C ASP A 261 -36.61 30.60 -46.22
N GLY A 262 -37.44 30.64 -45.17
CA GLY A 262 -38.71 29.91 -45.16
C GLY A 262 -39.45 30.03 -43.84
N ARG A 263 -40.06 31.20 -43.60
CA ARG A 263 -41.16 31.40 -42.63
C ARG A 263 -42.24 30.34 -42.80
N ASN A 264 -42.87 29.88 -41.68
CA ASN A 264 -44.27 30.20 -41.40
C ASN A 264 -44.76 29.60 -40.08
N ASN A 265 -45.36 30.45 -39.32
CA ASN A 265 -46.44 30.36 -38.37
C ASN A 265 -47.40 29.17 -38.53
N HIS A 266 -47.89 28.62 -37.42
CA HIS A 266 -49.30 28.66 -37.01
C HIS A 266 -49.43 28.04 -35.61
N GLU A 267 -49.86 28.81 -34.68
CA GLU A 267 -51.05 28.84 -33.84
C GLU A 267 -51.95 27.60 -33.86
N GLY A 268 -52.42 27.27 -32.64
CA GLY A 268 -53.71 26.59 -32.42
C GLY A 268 -53.70 25.61 -31.26
N LYS A 269 -53.91 26.05 -30.08
CA LYS A 269 -55.06 25.99 -29.19
C LYS A 269 -55.75 24.60 -29.00
N ARG A 270 -55.88 24.27 -27.73
CA ARG A 270 -56.96 23.56 -26.99
C ARG A 270 -57.08 22.04 -27.13
N GLY A 271 -57.17 21.51 -25.92
CA GLY A 271 -57.64 20.18 -25.54
C GLY A 271 -57.12 19.83 -24.15
#